data_d33521ace9f3b43691f4beeb16243012
#
_entry.id   d33521ace9f3b43691f4beeb16243012
#
_cell.length_a   1.000
_cell.length_b   1.000
_cell.length_c   1.000
_cell.angle_alpha   90.00
_cell.angle_beta   90.00
_cell.angle_gamma   90.00
#
_symmetry.space_group_name_H-M   'P 1'
#
loop_
_entity.id
_entity.type
_entity.pdbx_description
1 polymer ?
#
loop_
_entity_poly.entity_id
_entity_poly.type
_entity_poly.pdbx_seq_one_letter_code
_entity_poly.pdbx_strand_id
1 'polypeptide(L)'
;MSSPAESAIATYESTRDAALQRVKDLLAIPTVSTDPAFAEDMQRGADWCANRLREIGFEATVHGTDKHPIVTAEAGPTDGPTVLYYGHYDVQPADPLELWHSSPFDPQVVQGPHGDRIVARGAVDDKGQLMT
;
A
#
# COMPACT_ATOMS: atom_id res chain seq x y z
N MET A 1 6.13 5.13 32.65
CA MET A 1 6.63 4.98 31.25
C MET A 1 5.59 4.18 30.48
N SER A 2 5.12 4.69 29.34
CA SER A 2 4.20 3.97 28.45
C SER A 2 4.88 2.73 27.87
N SER A 3 4.11 1.66 27.67
CA SER A 3 4.60 0.48 26.96
C SER A 3 4.89 0.79 25.49
N PRO A 4 5.72 -0.01 24.78
CA PRO A 4 5.93 0.17 23.35
C PRO A 4 4.63 0.15 22.54
N ALA A 5 3.65 -0.66 22.94
CA ALA A 5 2.34 -0.73 22.31
C ALA A 5 1.53 0.56 22.52
N GLU A 6 1.50 1.11 23.74
CA GLU A 6 0.84 2.39 24.00
C GLU A 6 1.46 3.54 23.21
N SER A 7 2.79 3.55 23.08
CA SER A 7 3.49 4.55 22.26
C SER A 7 3.15 4.41 20.79
N ALA A 8 3.07 3.19 20.26
CA ALA A 8 2.67 2.93 18.88
C ALA A 8 1.23 3.38 18.61
N ILE A 9 0.30 3.07 19.50
CA ILE A 9 -1.11 3.50 19.39
C ILE A 9 -1.19 5.04 19.40
N ALA A 10 -0.53 5.71 20.34
CA ALA A 10 -0.53 7.18 20.42
C ALA A 10 0.06 7.82 19.16
N THR A 11 1.12 7.23 18.58
CA THR A 11 1.70 7.67 17.31
C THR A 11 0.71 7.52 16.17
N TYR A 12 0.04 6.36 16.07
CA TYR A 12 -0.98 6.13 15.06
C TYR A 12 -2.12 7.14 15.19
N GLU A 13 -2.67 7.35 16.38
CA GLU A 13 -3.75 8.30 16.62
C GLU A 13 -3.37 9.72 16.20
N SER A 14 -2.14 10.16 16.51
CA SER A 14 -1.65 11.49 16.13
C SER A 14 -1.36 11.65 14.64
N THR A 15 -1.18 10.56 13.91
CA THR A 15 -0.83 10.55 12.47
C THR A 15 -1.90 9.93 11.58
N ARG A 16 -3.09 9.64 12.12
CA ARG A 16 -4.17 8.90 11.46
C ARG A 16 -4.54 9.47 10.09
N ASP A 17 -4.70 10.79 10.00
CA ASP A 17 -5.09 11.43 8.73
C ASP A 17 -3.97 11.30 7.68
N ALA A 18 -2.71 11.44 8.09
CA ALA A 18 -1.58 11.23 7.21
C ALA A 18 -1.44 9.74 6.80
N ALA A 19 -1.74 8.80 7.69
CA ALA A 19 -1.77 7.38 7.38
C ALA A 19 -2.87 7.07 6.36
N LEU A 20 -4.08 7.59 6.56
CA LEU A 20 -5.19 7.44 5.61
C LEU A 20 -4.82 8.03 4.23
N GLN A 21 -4.17 9.20 4.20
CA GLN A 21 -3.76 9.81 2.94
C GLN A 21 -2.75 8.93 2.21
N ARG A 22 -1.78 8.34 2.90
CA ARG A 22 -0.82 7.39 2.29
C ARG A 22 -1.49 6.17 1.67
N VAL A 23 -2.49 5.60 2.34
CA VAL A 23 -3.30 4.50 1.76
C VAL A 23 -4.00 4.96 0.49
N LYS A 24 -4.61 6.14 0.51
CA LYS A 24 -5.27 6.71 -0.67
C LYS A 24 -4.29 6.97 -1.82
N ASP A 25 -3.09 7.48 -1.52
CA ASP A 25 -2.06 7.74 -2.53
C ASP A 25 -1.63 6.44 -3.25
N LEU A 26 -1.44 5.35 -2.51
CA LEU A 26 -1.14 4.05 -3.13
C LEU A 26 -2.32 3.49 -3.93
N LEU A 27 -3.55 3.63 -3.42
CA LEU A 27 -4.76 3.17 -4.11
C LEU A 27 -5.01 3.93 -5.41
N ALA A 28 -4.58 5.19 -5.49
CA ALA A 28 -4.73 6.02 -6.70
C ALA A 28 -3.78 5.62 -7.84
N ILE A 29 -2.76 4.79 -7.60
CA ILE A 29 -1.88 4.28 -8.66
C ILE A 29 -2.53 3.03 -9.27
N PRO A 30 -2.92 3.01 -10.55
CA PRO A 30 -3.62 1.87 -11.15
C PRO A 30 -2.64 0.75 -11.54
N THR A 31 -2.10 0.04 -10.57
CA THR A 31 -1.10 -1.02 -10.74
C THR A 31 -1.73 -2.32 -11.26
N VAL A 32 -2.36 -2.27 -12.43
CA VAL A 32 -3.01 -3.43 -13.07
C VAL A 32 -1.96 -4.28 -13.76
N SER A 33 -1.55 -5.39 -13.15
CA SER A 33 -0.45 -6.24 -13.63
C SER A 33 -0.76 -7.04 -14.88
N THR A 34 -2.03 -7.25 -15.18
CA THR A 34 -2.47 -8.09 -16.32
C THR A 34 -2.61 -7.33 -17.64
N ASP A 35 -2.51 -5.99 -17.60
CA ASP A 35 -2.66 -5.14 -18.78
C ASP A 35 -1.37 -4.35 -19.04
N PRO A 36 -0.69 -4.56 -20.19
CA PRO A 36 0.52 -3.82 -20.56
C PRO A 36 0.37 -2.30 -20.61
N ALA A 37 -0.85 -1.79 -20.78
CA ALA A 37 -1.12 -0.34 -20.75
C ALA A 37 -0.76 0.31 -19.41
N PHE A 38 -0.73 -0.47 -18.32
CA PHE A 38 -0.38 0.00 -16.97
C PHE A 38 1.07 -0.29 -16.57
N ALA A 39 1.96 -0.61 -17.51
CA ALA A 39 3.36 -0.93 -17.20
C ALA A 39 4.10 0.22 -16.47
N GLU A 40 3.85 1.47 -16.86
CA GLU A 40 4.41 2.64 -16.18
C GLU A 40 3.81 2.82 -14.77
N ASP A 41 2.55 2.50 -14.59
CA ASP A 41 1.90 2.54 -13.27
C ASP A 41 2.41 1.45 -12.35
N MET A 42 2.73 0.26 -12.89
CA MET A 42 3.41 -0.79 -12.14
C MET A 42 4.77 -0.32 -11.61
N GLN A 43 5.56 0.36 -12.45
CA GLN A 43 6.83 0.95 -12.01
C GLN A 43 6.61 2.04 -10.96
N ARG A 44 5.65 2.94 -11.17
CA ARG A 44 5.30 3.99 -10.19
C ARG A 44 4.89 3.41 -8.83
N GLY A 45 4.11 2.31 -8.84
CA GLY A 45 3.71 1.61 -7.63
C GLY A 45 4.90 1.03 -6.88
N ALA A 46 5.83 0.37 -7.59
CA ALA A 46 7.06 -0.16 -7.01
C ALA A 46 7.93 0.96 -6.39
N ASP A 47 8.13 2.05 -7.14
CA ASP A 47 8.93 3.19 -6.67
C ASP A 47 8.27 3.85 -5.45
N TRP A 48 6.95 3.99 -5.44
CA TRP A 48 6.20 4.51 -4.31
C TRP A 48 6.42 3.63 -3.06
N CYS A 49 6.25 2.32 -3.17
CA CYS A 49 6.48 1.39 -2.06
C CYS A 49 7.93 1.47 -1.54
N ALA A 50 8.91 1.44 -2.44
CA ALA A 50 10.32 1.53 -2.05
C ALA A 50 10.64 2.86 -1.32
N ASN A 51 10.10 3.98 -1.80
CA ASN A 51 10.29 5.27 -1.17
C ASN A 51 9.65 5.33 0.22
N ARG A 52 8.45 4.78 0.37
CA ARG A 52 7.79 4.69 1.70
C ARG A 52 8.60 3.86 2.69
N LEU A 53 9.15 2.73 2.25
CA LEU A 53 10.01 1.88 3.09
C LEU A 53 11.29 2.63 3.52
N ARG A 54 11.92 3.37 2.59
CA ARG A 54 13.11 4.20 2.91
C ARG A 54 12.80 5.30 3.92
N GLU A 55 11.64 5.95 3.82
CA GLU A 55 11.23 7.00 4.75
C GLU A 55 11.07 6.51 6.20
N ILE A 56 10.77 5.24 6.39
CA ILE A 56 10.66 4.62 7.71
C ILE A 56 11.93 3.84 8.12
N GLY A 57 13.04 4.01 7.39
CA GLY A 57 14.36 3.54 7.76
C GLY A 57 14.77 2.19 7.20
N PHE A 58 14.06 1.64 6.21
CA PHE A 58 14.48 0.43 5.50
C PHE A 58 15.47 0.76 4.36
N GLU A 59 16.38 -0.17 4.09
CA GLU A 59 17.14 -0.21 2.85
C GLU A 59 16.31 -0.92 1.79
N ALA A 60 15.66 -0.15 0.92
CA ALA A 60 14.74 -0.68 -0.07
C ALA A 60 15.31 -0.63 -1.49
N THR A 61 15.12 -1.71 -2.24
CA THR A 61 15.55 -1.87 -3.63
C THR A 61 14.38 -2.28 -4.52
N VAL A 62 14.27 -1.64 -5.68
CA VAL A 62 13.35 -2.06 -6.75
C VAL A 62 14.13 -2.93 -7.73
N HIS A 63 13.71 -4.16 -7.91
CA HIS A 63 14.29 -5.12 -8.83
C HIS A 63 13.45 -5.21 -10.10
N GLY A 64 14.06 -4.91 -11.24
CA GLY A 64 13.45 -5.17 -12.55
C GLY A 64 13.39 -6.68 -12.81
N THR A 65 12.29 -7.14 -13.38
CA THR A 65 12.12 -8.53 -13.86
C THR A 65 11.60 -8.53 -15.30
N ASP A 66 11.49 -9.69 -15.90
CA ASP A 66 10.90 -9.86 -17.23
C ASP A 66 9.38 -9.56 -17.25
N LYS A 67 8.78 -9.34 -16.09
CA LYS A 67 7.35 -9.03 -15.91
C LYS A 67 7.17 -7.69 -15.21
N HIS A 68 7.07 -7.72 -13.89
CA HIS A 68 6.79 -6.54 -13.08
C HIS A 68 7.89 -6.34 -12.01
N PRO A 69 8.17 -5.10 -11.59
CA PRO A 69 9.15 -4.84 -10.55
C PRO A 69 8.78 -5.54 -9.23
N ILE A 70 9.81 -6.01 -8.54
CA ILE A 70 9.71 -6.53 -7.16
C ILE A 70 10.44 -5.57 -6.24
N VAL A 71 9.85 -5.27 -5.10
CA VAL A 71 10.49 -4.45 -4.06
C VAL A 71 10.94 -5.35 -2.93
N THR A 72 12.21 -5.25 -2.56
CA THR A 72 12.74 -5.84 -1.33
C THR A 72 13.20 -4.74 -0.39
N ALA A 73 13.09 -4.97 0.91
CA ALA A 73 13.57 -4.02 1.90
C ALA A 73 14.01 -4.75 3.17
N GLU A 74 15.06 -4.24 3.79
CA GLU A 74 15.63 -4.80 5.01
C GLU A 74 15.85 -3.70 6.03
N ALA A 75 15.63 -4.01 7.31
CA ALA A 75 15.92 -3.10 8.43
C ALA A 75 16.21 -3.90 9.71
N GLY A 76 16.92 -3.26 10.64
CA GLY A 76 17.21 -3.82 11.95
C GLY A 76 18.56 -4.54 12.07
N PRO A 77 18.86 -5.08 13.25
CA PRO A 77 20.12 -5.77 13.52
C PRO A 77 20.17 -7.12 12.80
N THR A 78 21.37 -7.55 12.43
CA THR A 78 21.62 -8.80 11.68
C THR A 78 21.85 -10.01 12.58
N ASP A 79 21.85 -9.83 13.88
CA ASP A 79 22.19 -10.88 14.88
C ASP A 79 20.97 -11.46 15.61
N GLY A 80 19.76 -11.06 15.20
CA GLY A 80 18.49 -11.50 15.80
C GLY A 80 17.66 -12.39 14.85
N PRO A 81 16.49 -12.85 15.31
CA PRO A 81 15.55 -13.55 14.45
C PRO A 81 15.02 -12.62 13.36
N THR A 82 14.89 -13.16 12.14
CA THR A 82 14.34 -12.43 11.00
C THR A 82 12.84 -12.64 10.91
N VAL A 83 12.09 -11.55 10.74
CA VAL A 83 10.66 -11.58 10.40
C VAL A 83 10.53 -11.21 8.93
N LEU A 84 9.93 -12.09 8.14
CA LEU A 84 9.61 -11.80 6.75
C LEU A 84 8.18 -11.30 6.64
N TYR A 85 8.02 -10.08 6.11
CA TYR A 85 6.74 -9.53 5.70
C TYR A 85 6.57 -9.68 4.20
N TYR A 86 5.39 -10.11 3.76
CA TYR A 86 5.03 -10.22 2.34
C TYR A 86 3.71 -9.50 2.08
N GLY A 87 3.64 -8.79 0.97
CA GLY A 87 2.42 -8.19 0.44
C GLY A 87 2.57 -7.95 -1.05
N HIS A 88 1.47 -7.66 -1.76
CA HIS A 88 1.54 -7.29 -3.17
C HIS A 88 0.87 -5.94 -3.42
N TYR A 89 1.40 -5.18 -4.38
CA TYR A 89 0.91 -3.85 -4.73
C TYR A 89 0.16 -3.82 -6.06
N ASP A 90 0.18 -4.91 -6.83
CA ASP A 90 -0.63 -5.02 -8.04
C ASP A 90 -2.10 -5.28 -7.73
N VAL A 91 -2.94 -5.00 -8.70
CA VAL A 91 -4.38 -5.17 -8.59
C VAL A 91 -4.96 -5.79 -9.86
N GLN A 92 -6.14 -6.40 -9.72
CA GLN A 92 -6.94 -6.87 -10.85
C GLN A 92 -7.51 -5.69 -11.66
N PRO A 93 -7.87 -5.89 -12.94
CA PRO A 93 -8.65 -4.92 -13.71
C PRO A 93 -9.92 -4.49 -12.97
N ALA A 94 -10.34 -3.26 -13.22
CA ALA A 94 -11.50 -2.69 -12.53
C ALA A 94 -12.84 -2.96 -13.23
N ASP A 95 -12.83 -3.71 -14.34
CA ASP A 95 -14.04 -4.04 -15.08
C ASP A 95 -15.03 -4.90 -14.27
N PRO A 96 -16.34 -4.70 -14.48
CA PRO A 96 -16.96 -3.72 -15.37
C PRO A 96 -17.04 -2.33 -14.72
N LEU A 97 -16.60 -1.29 -15.42
CA LEU A 97 -16.47 0.06 -14.86
C LEU A 97 -17.81 0.69 -14.48
N GLU A 98 -18.89 0.33 -15.15
CA GLU A 98 -20.24 0.85 -14.92
C GLU A 98 -20.85 0.42 -13.57
N LEU A 99 -20.27 -0.56 -12.91
CA LEU A 99 -20.72 -0.99 -11.56
C LEU A 99 -20.07 -0.18 -10.42
N TRP A 100 -19.09 0.65 -10.72
CA TRP A 100 -18.47 1.48 -9.72
C TRP A 100 -19.25 2.78 -9.49
N HIS A 101 -19.48 3.13 -8.22
CA HIS A 101 -20.14 4.41 -7.86
C HIS A 101 -19.18 5.62 -7.92
N SER A 102 -17.87 5.37 -7.89
CA SER A 102 -16.79 6.35 -8.09
C SER A 102 -15.73 5.72 -8.98
N SER A 103 -14.80 6.52 -9.51
CA SER A 103 -13.68 5.95 -10.25
C SER A 103 -12.91 4.93 -9.39
N PRO A 104 -12.58 3.73 -9.93
CA PRO A 104 -11.90 2.67 -9.18
C PRO A 104 -10.58 3.10 -8.54
N PHE A 105 -9.89 4.05 -9.15
CA PHE A 105 -8.59 4.58 -8.70
C PHE A 105 -8.70 6.01 -8.13
N ASP A 106 -9.91 6.44 -7.75
CA ASP A 106 -10.17 7.63 -6.95
C ASP A 106 -10.74 7.19 -5.58
N PRO A 107 -9.87 6.87 -4.60
CA PRO A 107 -10.27 6.27 -3.33
C PRO A 107 -11.17 7.19 -2.50
N GLN A 108 -12.37 6.74 -2.24
CA GLN A 108 -13.38 7.46 -1.46
C GLN A 108 -13.52 6.86 -0.06
N VAL A 109 -13.64 7.73 0.94
CA VAL A 109 -14.08 7.32 2.28
C VAL A 109 -15.59 7.50 2.34
N VAL A 110 -16.30 6.41 2.61
CA VAL A 110 -17.76 6.39 2.68
C VAL A 110 -18.22 5.79 4.00
N GLN A 111 -19.36 6.24 4.51
CA GLN A 111 -19.97 5.64 5.68
C GLN A 111 -20.47 4.23 5.38
N GLY A 112 -20.16 3.31 6.28
CA GLY A 112 -20.64 1.93 6.25
C GLY A 112 -21.40 1.58 7.52
N PRO A 113 -22.00 0.39 7.58
CA PRO A 113 -22.79 -0.04 8.73
C PRO A 113 -21.97 -0.25 10.02
N HIS A 114 -20.67 -0.38 9.90
CA HIS A 114 -19.73 -0.62 11.01
C HIS A 114 -18.66 0.47 11.14
N GLY A 115 -18.86 1.65 10.54
CA GLY A 115 -17.92 2.77 10.49
C GLY A 115 -17.52 3.13 9.07
N ASP A 116 -16.60 4.07 8.94
CA ASP A 116 -16.09 4.51 7.65
C ASP A 116 -15.29 3.41 6.97
N ARG A 117 -15.40 3.34 5.63
CA ARG A 117 -14.66 2.40 4.79
C ARG A 117 -14.06 3.11 3.58
N ILE A 118 -12.93 2.63 3.11
CA ILE A 118 -12.32 3.08 1.86
C ILE A 118 -12.88 2.22 0.72
N VAL A 119 -13.34 2.87 -0.34
CA VAL A 119 -13.82 2.22 -1.57
C VAL A 119 -12.89 2.60 -2.71
N ALA A 120 -12.16 1.62 -3.22
CA ALA A 120 -11.28 1.71 -4.39
C ALA A 120 -10.86 0.31 -4.84
N ARG A 121 -10.34 0.17 -6.08
CA ARG A 121 -9.68 -1.07 -6.50
C ARG A 121 -8.39 -1.28 -5.67
N GLY A 122 -8.21 -2.49 -5.13
CA GLY A 122 -7.07 -2.83 -4.28
C GLY A 122 -7.22 -2.48 -2.80
N ALA A 123 -8.35 -1.87 -2.38
CA ALA A 123 -8.55 -1.49 -0.98
C ALA A 123 -8.58 -2.69 -0.01
N VAL A 124 -9.01 -3.85 -0.49
CA VAL A 124 -9.07 -5.12 0.28
C VAL A 124 -8.24 -6.25 -0.31
N ASP A 125 -7.53 -5.99 -1.44
CA ASP A 125 -6.69 -6.98 -2.14
C ASP A 125 -5.67 -6.27 -3.03
N ASP A 126 -4.47 -6.00 -2.53
CA ASP A 126 -3.95 -6.22 -1.17
C ASP A 126 -3.38 -4.91 -0.56
N LYS A 127 -3.52 -3.76 -1.28
CA LYS A 127 -2.92 -2.48 -0.88
C LYS A 127 -3.36 -2.00 0.51
N GLY A 128 -4.61 -2.32 0.91
CA GLY A 128 -5.09 -2.01 2.25
C GLY A 128 -4.28 -2.75 3.30
N GLN A 129 -4.09 -4.05 3.14
CA GLN A 129 -3.31 -4.90 4.05
C GLN A 129 -1.81 -4.58 3.98
N LEU A 130 -1.29 -4.28 2.77
CA LEU A 130 0.10 -3.87 2.59
C LEU A 130 0.45 -2.62 3.41
N MET A 131 -0.52 -1.74 3.66
CA MET A 131 -0.34 -0.46 4.35
C MET A 131 -0.68 -0.49 5.85
N THR A 132 -1.11 -1.63 6.38
CA THR A 132 -1.39 -1.84 7.80
C THR A 132 -0.27 -2.62 8.47
#